data_16fe2daaa6c4321a9fe478957d69a5d5
#
_entry.id   16fe2daaa6c4321a9fe478957d69a5d5
#
_cell.length_a   1.000
_cell.length_b   1.000
_cell.length_c   1.000
_cell.angle_alpha   90.00
_cell.angle_beta   90.00
_cell.angle_gamma   90.00
#
_symmetry.space_group_name_H-M   'P 1'
#
loop_
_entity.id
_entity.type
_entity.pdbx_description
1 polymer ?
#
loop_
_entity_poly.entity_id
_entity_poly.type
_entity_poly.pdbx_seq_one_letter_code
_entity_poly.pdbx_strand_id
1 'polypeptide(L)'
;IAVALALIAAPASAQKKYGPGVTDTEIKLGQTMPYSGPASAYGTIGKLHTAYFKMINDAGGVNGRKINLISLDDGYSPPKTVEQVRKLVEQDEVLALFQTLGTPPNSAIHKYVNGKKVPHLLLATGATKWADPKNFPWTLGFNLSYQAEGAIYAKYLLKNKPNAKVAILYQNDDYGKDVLKGVKEGLGAAGAKMIVAEA
;
A
#
# COMPACT_ATOMS: atom_id res chain seq x y z
N ILE A 1 45.42 -13.74 56.44
CA ILE A 1 43.99 -13.52 56.05
C ILE A 1 43.99 -13.00 54.67
N ALA A 2 43.65 -13.87 53.64
CA ALA A 2 43.50 -13.48 52.23
C ALA A 2 42.02 -13.19 51.97
N VAL A 3 41.70 -11.95 51.59
CA VAL A 3 40.36 -11.53 51.17
C VAL A 3 40.25 -11.76 49.67
N ALA A 4 39.49 -12.79 49.26
CA ALA A 4 39.17 -13.02 47.89
C ALA A 4 38.07 -12.04 47.43
N LEU A 5 38.40 -11.07 46.56
CA LEU A 5 37.45 -10.22 45.89
C LEU A 5 36.77 -11.04 44.76
N ALA A 6 35.52 -11.47 44.99
CA ALA A 6 34.71 -12.05 43.94
C ALA A 6 34.21 -10.93 43.00
N LEU A 7 34.80 -10.79 41.80
CA LEU A 7 34.24 -9.98 40.73
C LEU A 7 32.93 -10.64 40.26
N ILE A 8 31.79 -10.05 40.58
CA ILE A 8 30.51 -10.40 40.00
C ILE A 8 30.50 -9.81 38.59
N ALA A 9 30.81 -10.62 37.59
CA ALA A 9 30.61 -10.25 36.21
C ALA A 9 29.09 -10.14 35.94
N ALA A 10 28.57 -8.92 35.91
CA ALA A 10 27.22 -8.68 35.44
C ALA A 10 27.13 -9.14 33.95
N PRO A 11 26.10 -9.92 33.56
CA PRO A 11 25.94 -10.29 32.16
C PRO A 11 25.81 -9.02 31.33
N ALA A 12 26.76 -8.79 30.42
CA ALA A 12 26.66 -7.73 29.43
C ALA A 12 25.48 -8.09 28.51
N SER A 13 24.32 -7.54 28.82
CA SER A 13 23.15 -7.64 27.91
C SER A 13 23.54 -6.94 26.63
N ALA A 14 23.82 -7.72 25.58
CA ALA A 14 24.10 -7.15 24.27
C ALA A 14 22.88 -6.34 23.84
N GLN A 15 23.02 -5.01 23.80
CA GLN A 15 21.95 -4.11 23.43
C GLN A 15 21.52 -4.44 21.99
N LYS A 16 20.31 -4.98 21.83
CA LYS A 16 19.75 -5.32 20.51
C LYS A 16 19.67 -4.04 19.70
N LYS A 17 20.34 -4.01 18.55
CA LYS A 17 20.33 -2.87 17.62
C LYS A 17 19.21 -3.06 16.60
N TYR A 18 18.12 -2.36 16.78
CA TYR A 18 17.00 -2.35 15.82
C TYR A 18 17.16 -1.24 14.79
N GLY A 19 16.56 -1.44 13.60
CA GLY A 19 16.35 -0.39 12.62
C GLY A 19 15.16 0.53 12.99
N PRO A 20 14.86 1.54 12.16
CA PRO A 20 13.71 2.43 12.38
C PRO A 20 12.41 1.66 12.61
N GLY A 21 11.53 2.17 13.44
CA GLY A 21 10.20 1.65 13.69
C GLY A 21 10.11 0.32 14.43
N VAL A 22 11.21 -0.20 14.99
CA VAL A 22 11.22 -1.46 15.74
C VAL A 22 11.88 -1.29 17.09
N THR A 23 11.24 -1.83 18.13
CA THR A 23 11.80 -1.96 19.48
C THR A 23 11.60 -3.38 20.02
N ASP A 24 11.97 -3.63 21.27
CA ASP A 24 11.65 -4.90 21.92
C ASP A 24 10.14 -5.13 22.09
N THR A 25 9.33 -4.09 22.09
CA THR A 25 7.90 -4.14 22.41
C THR A 25 6.97 -3.60 21.31
N GLU A 26 7.51 -2.97 20.26
CA GLU A 26 6.72 -2.26 19.25
C GLU A 26 7.25 -2.47 17.84
N ILE A 27 6.31 -2.49 16.86
CA ILE A 27 6.55 -2.35 15.43
C ILE A 27 5.68 -1.20 14.93
N LYS A 28 6.28 -0.14 14.38
CA LYS A 28 5.57 1.00 13.79
C LYS A 28 5.36 0.77 12.30
N LEU A 29 4.11 0.86 11.85
CA LEU A 29 3.73 0.88 10.43
C LEU A 29 3.09 2.22 10.10
N GLY A 30 3.40 2.76 8.91
CA GLY A 30 2.80 3.97 8.39
C GLY A 30 1.77 3.67 7.32
N GLN A 31 0.69 4.44 7.27
CA GLN A 31 -0.34 4.33 6.24
C GLN A 31 -0.86 5.72 5.87
N THR A 32 -1.13 5.95 4.58
CA THR A 32 -1.99 7.03 4.13
C THR A 32 -3.29 6.48 3.58
N MET A 33 -4.40 7.13 3.93
CA MET A 33 -5.75 6.66 3.59
C MET A 33 -6.67 7.87 3.41
N PRO A 34 -7.58 7.88 2.43
CA PRO A 34 -8.52 8.98 2.28
C PRO A 34 -9.66 8.85 3.31
N TYR A 35 -9.47 9.41 4.50
CA TYR A 35 -10.55 9.51 5.49
C TYR A 35 -11.50 10.67 5.21
N SER A 36 -11.05 11.64 4.40
CA SER A 36 -11.83 12.80 3.94
C SER A 36 -11.83 12.86 2.41
N GLY A 37 -12.61 13.82 1.86
CA GLY A 37 -12.68 14.08 0.42
C GLY A 37 -13.55 13.08 -0.36
N PRO A 38 -13.50 13.14 -1.72
CA PRO A 38 -14.40 12.38 -2.59
C PRO A 38 -14.21 10.86 -2.52
N ALA A 39 -13.02 10.40 -2.13
CA ALA A 39 -12.70 8.98 -1.96
C ALA A 39 -12.87 8.46 -0.51
N SER A 40 -13.54 9.22 0.36
CA SER A 40 -13.62 8.92 1.81
C SER A 40 -14.29 7.59 2.16
N ALA A 41 -15.11 7.02 1.27
CA ALA A 41 -15.66 5.67 1.44
C ALA A 41 -14.56 4.61 1.65
N TYR A 42 -13.40 4.77 1.01
CA TYR A 42 -12.26 3.87 1.18
C TYR A 42 -11.57 3.99 2.55
N GLY A 43 -11.82 5.06 3.31
CA GLY A 43 -11.33 5.21 4.69
C GLY A 43 -11.75 4.07 5.60
N THR A 44 -12.79 3.32 5.24
CA THR A 44 -13.21 2.09 5.94
C THR A 44 -12.10 1.04 5.98
N ILE A 45 -11.25 0.96 4.95
CA ILE A 45 -10.10 0.04 4.89
C ILE A 45 -9.12 0.34 6.03
N GLY A 46 -8.74 1.60 6.21
CA GLY A 46 -7.84 2.00 7.29
C GLY A 46 -8.43 1.78 8.69
N LYS A 47 -9.74 2.03 8.86
CA LYS A 47 -10.46 1.72 10.10
C LYS A 47 -10.44 0.22 10.41
N LEU A 48 -10.63 -0.63 9.38
CA LEU A 48 -10.53 -2.09 9.53
C LEU A 48 -9.12 -2.51 9.94
N HIS A 49 -8.07 -1.98 9.30
CA HIS A 49 -6.69 -2.29 9.68
C HIS A 49 -6.39 -1.92 11.12
N THR A 50 -6.84 -0.75 11.58
CA THR A 50 -6.68 -0.31 12.98
C THR A 50 -7.38 -1.29 13.94
N ALA A 51 -8.60 -1.70 13.64
CA ALA A 51 -9.33 -2.65 14.46
C ALA A 51 -8.67 -4.04 14.46
N TYR A 52 -8.20 -4.50 13.29
CA TYR A 52 -7.51 -5.78 13.17
C TYR A 52 -6.20 -5.81 13.95
N PHE A 53 -5.35 -4.79 13.81
CA PHE A 53 -4.11 -4.73 14.58
C PHE A 53 -4.36 -4.57 16.09
N LYS A 54 -5.44 -3.87 16.48
CA LYS A 54 -5.85 -3.87 17.88
C LYS A 54 -6.16 -5.29 18.38
N MET A 55 -6.92 -6.07 17.62
CA MET A 55 -7.23 -7.47 17.97
C MET A 55 -5.94 -8.31 18.10
N ILE A 56 -4.99 -8.17 17.18
CA ILE A 56 -3.69 -8.85 17.25
C ILE A 56 -2.92 -8.42 18.50
N ASN A 57 -2.92 -7.13 18.82
CA ASN A 57 -2.24 -6.58 19.98
C ASN A 57 -2.85 -7.06 21.30
N ASP A 58 -4.18 -7.17 21.36
CA ASP A 58 -4.89 -7.68 22.54
C ASP A 58 -4.55 -9.18 22.77
N ALA A 59 -4.29 -9.94 21.71
CA ALA A 59 -3.83 -11.33 21.78
C ALA A 59 -2.31 -11.49 22.07
N GLY A 60 -1.59 -10.41 22.37
CA GLY A 60 -0.15 -10.44 22.71
C GLY A 60 0.78 -9.89 21.63
N GLY A 61 0.26 -9.48 20.49
CA GLY A 61 1.04 -8.92 19.38
C GLY A 61 1.80 -9.98 18.58
N VAL A 62 2.87 -9.59 17.91
CA VAL A 62 3.70 -10.45 17.08
C VAL A 62 5.06 -10.64 17.75
N ASN A 63 5.34 -11.85 18.24
CA ASN A 63 6.55 -12.19 19.00
C ASN A 63 6.77 -11.21 20.18
N GLY A 64 5.69 -10.90 20.91
CA GLY A 64 5.72 -10.00 22.06
C GLY A 64 5.74 -8.50 21.71
N ARG A 65 5.73 -8.14 20.42
CA ARG A 65 5.66 -6.74 19.96
C ARG A 65 4.26 -6.36 19.54
N LYS A 66 3.84 -5.18 19.95
CA LYS A 66 2.58 -4.58 19.49
C LYS A 66 2.79 -3.86 18.16
N ILE A 67 1.83 -3.98 17.26
CA ILE A 67 1.79 -3.24 15.99
C ILE A 67 1.17 -1.88 16.27
N ASN A 68 1.91 -0.81 16.01
CA ASN A 68 1.43 0.57 16.04
C ASN A 68 1.23 1.04 14.61
N LEU A 69 -0.02 1.08 14.15
CA LEU A 69 -0.37 1.60 12.84
C LEU A 69 -0.66 3.10 12.94
N ILE A 70 0.22 3.92 12.37
CA ILE A 70 0.03 5.37 12.22
C ILE A 70 -0.63 5.59 10.87
N SER A 71 -1.95 5.78 10.87
CA SER A 71 -2.75 5.97 9.64
C SER A 71 -3.19 7.43 9.53
N LEU A 72 -2.75 8.11 8.47
CA LEU A 72 -2.96 9.54 8.25
C LEU A 72 -3.91 9.81 7.09
N ASP A 73 -4.75 10.84 7.24
CA ASP A 73 -5.66 11.28 6.17
C ASP A 73 -4.90 12.04 5.10
N ASP A 74 -4.99 11.57 3.85
CA ASP A 74 -4.47 12.30 2.69
C ASP A 74 -5.56 12.87 1.76
N GLY A 75 -6.84 12.61 2.04
CA GLY A 75 -7.96 13.07 1.22
C GLY A 75 -7.88 12.65 -0.24
N TYR A 76 -7.10 11.61 -0.58
CA TYR A 76 -6.79 11.19 -1.96
C TYR A 76 -6.04 12.27 -2.77
N SER A 77 -5.31 13.15 -2.08
CA SER A 77 -4.56 14.26 -2.69
C SER A 77 -3.06 13.93 -2.75
N PRO A 78 -2.47 13.75 -3.95
CA PRO A 78 -1.05 13.43 -4.08
C PRO A 78 -0.11 14.40 -3.34
N PRO A 79 -0.32 15.73 -3.35
CA PRO A 79 0.51 16.63 -2.53
C PRO A 79 0.41 16.36 -1.04
N LYS A 80 -0.80 16.12 -0.53
CA LYS A 80 -1.01 15.78 0.89
C LYS A 80 -0.42 14.41 1.23
N THR A 81 -0.52 13.45 0.32
CA THR A 81 0.14 12.14 0.48
C THR A 81 1.65 12.28 0.65
N VAL A 82 2.30 13.13 -0.16
CA VAL A 82 3.74 13.41 -0.03
C VAL A 82 4.07 14.00 1.33
N GLU A 83 3.29 14.96 1.82
CA GLU A 83 3.46 15.56 3.16
C GLU A 83 3.36 14.50 4.26
N GLN A 84 2.26 13.73 4.25
CA GLN A 84 2.02 12.71 5.29
C GLN A 84 3.08 11.59 5.27
N VAL A 85 3.50 11.15 4.07
CA VAL A 85 4.53 10.11 3.96
C VAL A 85 5.89 10.60 4.42
N ARG A 86 6.24 11.87 4.14
CA ARG A 86 7.47 12.44 4.72
C ARG A 86 7.43 12.46 6.24
N LYS A 87 6.28 12.84 6.82
CA LYS A 87 6.10 12.79 8.27
C LYS A 87 6.29 11.36 8.82
N LEU A 88 5.63 10.36 8.21
CA LEU A 88 5.75 8.95 8.62
C LEU A 88 7.19 8.44 8.56
N VAL A 89 7.93 8.81 7.51
CA VAL A 89 9.30 8.32 7.26
C VAL A 89 10.35 9.09 8.08
N GLU A 90 10.25 10.43 8.13
CA GLU A 90 11.31 11.28 8.66
C GLU A 90 11.10 11.70 10.13
N GLN A 91 9.85 11.69 10.62
CA GLN A 91 9.51 12.09 12.00
C GLN A 91 9.03 10.91 12.84
N ASP A 92 8.08 10.15 12.32
CA ASP A 92 7.54 8.98 13.04
C ASP A 92 8.47 7.75 12.92
N GLU A 93 9.41 7.77 11.96
CA GLU A 93 10.43 6.74 11.71
C GLU A 93 9.81 5.34 11.63
N VAL A 94 8.78 5.17 10.77
CA VAL A 94 8.10 3.88 10.61
C VAL A 94 9.03 2.82 9.98
N LEU A 95 8.84 1.55 10.36
CA LEU A 95 9.54 0.41 9.75
C LEU A 95 9.20 0.27 8.26
N ALA A 96 7.93 0.43 7.94
CA ALA A 96 7.41 0.25 6.59
C ALA A 96 6.14 1.09 6.39
N LEU A 97 5.85 1.41 5.13
CA LEU A 97 4.52 1.85 4.71
C LEU A 97 3.68 0.62 4.36
N PHE A 98 2.45 0.59 4.85
CA PHE A 98 1.53 -0.54 4.71
C PHE A 98 0.20 -0.12 4.10
N GLN A 99 -0.19 -0.72 2.97
CA GLN A 99 -1.51 -0.53 2.37
C GLN A 99 -1.88 0.95 2.12
N THR A 100 -0.92 1.78 1.68
CA THR A 100 -1.22 3.14 1.22
C THR A 100 -2.14 3.08 0.00
N LEU A 101 -3.18 3.92 -0.04
CA LEU A 101 -4.27 3.78 -1.01
C LEU A 101 -4.16 4.77 -2.18
N GLY A 102 -4.44 4.25 -3.36
CA GLY A 102 -4.68 5.04 -4.57
C GLY A 102 -3.49 5.13 -5.53
N THR A 103 -3.77 5.12 -6.83
CA THR A 103 -2.71 5.15 -7.86
C THR A 103 -2.03 6.51 -7.94
N PRO A 104 -2.72 7.67 -8.04
CA PRO A 104 -2.06 8.97 -8.01
C PRO A 104 -1.30 9.24 -6.70
N PRO A 105 -1.87 9.00 -5.50
CA PRO A 105 -1.17 9.13 -4.24
C PRO A 105 0.13 8.34 -4.20
N ASN A 106 0.09 7.05 -4.51
CA ASN A 106 1.28 6.19 -4.48
C ASN A 106 2.30 6.57 -5.57
N SER A 107 1.86 7.03 -6.75
CA SER A 107 2.76 7.50 -7.80
C SER A 107 3.59 8.70 -7.35
N ALA A 108 3.01 9.60 -6.57
CA ALA A 108 3.69 10.80 -6.07
C ALA A 108 4.82 10.47 -5.07
N ILE A 109 4.70 9.39 -4.31
CA ILE A 109 5.67 9.00 -3.28
C ILE A 109 6.64 7.89 -3.71
N HIS A 110 6.37 7.20 -4.80
CA HIS A 110 7.04 5.95 -5.19
C HIS A 110 8.56 6.07 -5.25
N LYS A 111 9.07 7.08 -5.97
CA LYS A 111 10.52 7.33 -6.08
C LYS A 111 11.15 7.71 -4.75
N TYR A 112 10.48 8.56 -3.97
CA TYR A 112 10.94 9.00 -2.68
C TYR A 112 11.11 7.83 -1.71
N VAL A 113 10.08 7.00 -1.55
CA VAL A 113 10.06 5.85 -0.63
C VAL A 113 11.15 4.84 -1.01
N ASN A 114 11.28 4.52 -2.31
CA ASN A 114 12.34 3.63 -2.79
C ASN A 114 13.74 4.24 -2.58
N GLY A 115 13.93 5.53 -2.82
CA GLY A 115 15.19 6.23 -2.56
C GLY A 115 15.58 6.23 -1.07
N LYS A 116 14.61 6.31 -0.17
CA LYS A 116 14.81 6.20 1.29
C LYS A 116 14.98 4.74 1.76
N LYS A 117 14.79 3.77 0.88
CA LYS A 117 14.84 2.32 1.20
C LYS A 117 13.84 1.91 2.29
N VAL A 118 12.68 2.53 2.32
CA VAL A 118 11.58 2.19 3.22
C VAL A 118 10.72 1.14 2.52
N PRO A 119 10.45 -0.03 3.13
CA PRO A 119 9.54 -1.00 2.55
C PRO A 119 8.15 -0.41 2.35
N HIS A 120 7.64 -0.50 1.12
CA HIS A 120 6.33 -0.02 0.72
C HIS A 120 5.47 -1.22 0.36
N LEU A 121 4.71 -1.71 1.33
CA LEU A 121 4.16 -3.05 1.32
C LEU A 121 2.68 -3.08 1.00
N LEU A 122 2.31 -3.99 0.11
CA LEU A 122 0.93 -4.39 -0.16
C LEU A 122 0.05 -3.20 -0.59
N LEU A 123 0.54 -2.34 -1.50
CA LEU A 123 -0.16 -1.14 -1.95
C LEU A 123 -1.62 -1.41 -2.29
N ALA A 124 -2.53 -0.58 -1.79
CA ALA A 124 -3.97 -0.66 -2.07
C ALA A 124 -4.31 -0.02 -3.42
N THR A 125 -3.71 -0.55 -4.48
CA THR A 125 -3.91 -0.17 -5.88
C THR A 125 -3.39 -1.28 -6.78
N GLY A 126 -4.10 -1.52 -7.90
CA GLY A 126 -3.78 -2.55 -8.88
C GLY A 126 -3.05 -2.05 -10.12
N ALA A 127 -2.48 -0.84 -10.12
CA ALA A 127 -1.75 -0.35 -11.29
C ALA A 127 -0.55 -1.25 -11.60
N THR A 128 -0.36 -1.57 -12.87
CA THR A 128 0.68 -2.53 -13.32
C THR A 128 2.09 -2.05 -13.04
N LYS A 129 2.30 -0.76 -12.89
CA LYS A 129 3.60 -0.15 -12.57
C LYS A 129 4.21 -0.59 -11.22
N TRP A 130 3.42 -1.17 -10.33
CA TRP A 130 3.93 -1.68 -9.04
C TRP A 130 4.67 -3.01 -9.16
N ALA A 131 4.61 -3.67 -10.31
CA ALA A 131 5.29 -4.93 -10.60
C ALA A 131 6.65 -4.71 -11.29
N ASP A 132 7.47 -3.78 -10.78
CA ASP A 132 8.80 -3.47 -11.28
C ASP A 132 9.87 -3.58 -10.17
N PRO A 133 10.18 -4.78 -9.69
CA PRO A 133 11.14 -4.96 -8.61
C PRO A 133 12.58 -4.60 -9.01
N LYS A 134 12.89 -4.53 -10.31
CA LYS A 134 14.21 -4.15 -10.82
C LYS A 134 14.52 -2.69 -10.51
N ASN A 135 13.57 -1.79 -10.78
CA ASN A 135 13.75 -0.35 -10.58
C ASN A 135 13.24 0.12 -9.21
N PHE A 136 12.31 -0.60 -8.62
CA PHE A 136 11.66 -0.27 -7.35
C PHE A 136 11.63 -1.46 -6.37
N PRO A 137 12.81 -1.91 -5.90
CA PRO A 137 12.94 -3.12 -5.08
C PRO A 137 12.28 -3.02 -3.69
N TRP A 138 11.91 -1.82 -3.24
CA TRP A 138 11.26 -1.58 -1.96
C TRP A 138 9.74 -1.51 -2.05
N THR A 139 9.16 -1.77 -3.24
CA THR A 139 7.72 -1.71 -3.48
C THR A 139 7.15 -3.10 -3.74
N LEU A 140 6.09 -3.45 -3.04
CA LEU A 140 5.32 -4.69 -3.24
C LEU A 140 3.84 -4.35 -3.42
N GLY A 141 3.31 -4.55 -4.63
CA GLY A 141 1.87 -4.49 -4.91
C GLY A 141 1.12 -5.67 -4.27
N PHE A 142 -0.19 -5.55 -4.15
CA PHE A 142 -1.06 -6.60 -3.57
C PHE A 142 -2.28 -6.92 -4.43
N ASN A 143 -2.93 -5.90 -4.97
CA ASN A 143 -4.18 -6.07 -5.69
C ASN A 143 -3.97 -6.77 -7.04
N LEU A 144 -5.04 -7.42 -7.54
CA LEU A 144 -5.11 -7.83 -8.92
C LEU A 144 -4.78 -6.64 -9.84
N SER A 145 -4.01 -6.87 -10.91
CA SER A 145 -3.69 -5.76 -11.81
C SER A 145 -4.96 -5.25 -12.51
N TYR A 146 -5.06 -3.94 -12.67
CA TYR A 146 -6.19 -3.31 -13.33
C TYR A 146 -6.34 -3.75 -14.80
N GLN A 147 -5.26 -4.12 -15.47
CA GLN A 147 -5.35 -4.70 -16.82
C GLN A 147 -6.02 -6.08 -16.79
N ALA A 148 -5.70 -6.92 -15.81
CA ALA A 148 -6.39 -8.20 -15.63
C ALA A 148 -7.87 -8.02 -15.25
N GLU A 149 -8.18 -7.04 -14.40
CA GLU A 149 -9.55 -6.67 -14.05
C GLU A 149 -10.34 -6.24 -15.30
N GLY A 150 -9.78 -5.34 -16.12
CA GLY A 150 -10.37 -4.92 -17.38
C GLY A 150 -10.61 -6.08 -18.35
N ALA A 151 -9.65 -7.01 -18.43
CA ALA A 151 -9.81 -8.22 -19.25
C ALA A 151 -10.93 -9.15 -18.75
N ILE A 152 -11.15 -9.21 -17.43
CA ILE A 152 -12.29 -9.95 -16.86
C ILE A 152 -13.61 -9.31 -17.28
N TYR A 153 -13.74 -7.98 -17.21
CA TYR A 153 -14.93 -7.27 -17.68
C TYR A 153 -15.21 -7.53 -19.16
N ALA A 154 -14.16 -7.49 -19.99
CA ALA A 154 -14.27 -7.79 -21.42
C ALA A 154 -14.79 -9.22 -21.67
N LYS A 155 -14.23 -10.21 -20.97
CA LYS A 155 -14.69 -11.60 -21.08
C LYS A 155 -16.16 -11.76 -20.66
N TYR A 156 -16.56 -11.07 -19.60
CA TYR A 156 -17.97 -11.07 -19.19
C TYR A 156 -18.89 -10.49 -20.27
N LEU A 157 -18.51 -9.36 -20.88
CA LEU A 157 -19.28 -8.72 -21.95
C LEU A 157 -19.40 -9.63 -23.15
N LEU A 158 -18.30 -10.21 -23.63
CA LEU A 158 -18.30 -11.11 -24.79
C LEU A 158 -19.20 -12.33 -24.57
N LYS A 159 -19.18 -12.89 -23.35
CA LYS A 159 -19.98 -14.07 -23.02
C LYS A 159 -21.47 -13.77 -22.83
N ASN A 160 -21.79 -12.67 -22.13
CA ASN A 160 -23.15 -12.44 -21.65
C ASN A 160 -23.89 -11.32 -22.40
N LYS A 161 -23.17 -10.44 -23.10
CA LYS A 161 -23.68 -9.26 -23.77
C LYS A 161 -22.95 -8.98 -25.11
N PRO A 162 -22.82 -9.96 -26.01
CA PRO A 162 -21.96 -9.86 -27.21
C PRO A 162 -22.32 -8.72 -28.17
N ASN A 163 -23.57 -8.25 -28.13
CA ASN A 163 -24.07 -7.16 -28.98
C ASN A 163 -24.18 -5.81 -28.23
N ALA A 164 -23.67 -5.72 -27.03
CA ALA A 164 -23.77 -4.48 -26.24
C ALA A 164 -22.99 -3.34 -26.90
N LYS A 165 -23.50 -2.13 -26.76
CA LYS A 165 -22.76 -0.88 -26.96
C LYS A 165 -22.27 -0.41 -25.59
N VAL A 166 -20.98 -0.18 -25.49
CA VAL A 166 -20.28 0.12 -24.22
C VAL A 166 -19.66 1.51 -24.30
N ALA A 167 -20.04 2.39 -23.39
CA ALA A 167 -19.32 3.63 -23.14
C ALA A 167 -18.45 3.44 -21.89
N ILE A 168 -17.20 3.89 -21.95
CA ILE A 168 -16.23 3.74 -20.85
C ILE A 168 -15.90 5.12 -20.30
N LEU A 169 -16.32 5.36 -19.06
CA LEU A 169 -15.88 6.52 -18.28
C LEU A 169 -14.76 6.07 -17.33
N TYR A 170 -13.61 6.74 -17.38
CA TYR A 170 -12.45 6.36 -16.57
C TYR A 170 -11.72 7.57 -15.98
N GLN A 171 -11.07 7.37 -14.88
CA GLN A 171 -10.18 8.38 -14.30
C GLN A 171 -8.96 8.57 -15.19
N ASN A 172 -8.66 9.79 -15.62
CA ASN A 172 -7.55 10.07 -16.54
C ASN A 172 -6.18 10.02 -15.86
N ASP A 173 -5.83 8.85 -15.34
CA ASP A 173 -4.54 8.52 -14.74
C ASP A 173 -4.13 7.08 -15.05
N ASP A 174 -3.05 6.59 -14.40
CA ASP A 174 -2.57 5.22 -14.61
C ASP A 174 -3.59 4.15 -14.18
N TYR A 175 -4.48 4.44 -13.21
CA TYR A 175 -5.56 3.53 -12.81
C TYR A 175 -6.55 3.31 -13.95
N GLY A 176 -7.19 4.39 -14.39
CA GLY A 176 -8.22 4.28 -15.41
C GLY A 176 -7.66 3.82 -16.77
N LYS A 177 -6.43 4.25 -17.12
CA LYS A 177 -5.74 3.81 -18.34
C LYS A 177 -5.41 2.33 -18.33
N ASP A 178 -5.01 1.77 -17.20
CA ASP A 178 -4.76 0.33 -17.05
C ASP A 178 -6.06 -0.48 -17.21
N VAL A 179 -7.16 -0.07 -16.56
CA VAL A 179 -8.46 -0.74 -16.73
C VAL A 179 -8.93 -0.66 -18.20
N LEU A 180 -8.87 0.54 -18.80
CA LEU A 180 -9.24 0.74 -20.20
C LEU A 180 -8.42 -0.15 -21.14
N LYS A 181 -7.11 -0.22 -20.93
CA LYS A 181 -6.22 -1.08 -21.70
C LYS A 181 -6.63 -2.55 -21.58
N GLY A 182 -6.87 -3.02 -20.37
CA GLY A 182 -7.32 -4.39 -20.12
C GLY A 182 -8.65 -4.72 -20.80
N VAL A 183 -9.60 -3.79 -20.76
CA VAL A 183 -10.89 -3.94 -21.47
C VAL A 183 -10.67 -4.05 -22.98
N LYS A 184 -9.89 -3.14 -23.58
CA LYS A 184 -9.61 -3.14 -25.02
C LYS A 184 -8.90 -4.41 -25.48
N GLU A 185 -7.87 -4.83 -24.77
CA GLU A 185 -7.13 -6.07 -25.07
C GLU A 185 -8.02 -7.31 -24.90
N GLY A 186 -8.85 -7.33 -23.86
CA GLY A 186 -9.78 -8.44 -23.61
C GLY A 186 -10.91 -8.55 -24.63
N LEU A 187 -11.41 -7.44 -25.16
CA LEU A 187 -12.40 -7.42 -26.25
C LEU A 187 -11.78 -7.75 -27.61
N GLY A 188 -10.49 -7.44 -27.81
CA GLY A 188 -9.82 -7.66 -29.09
C GLY A 188 -10.58 -7.02 -30.27
N ALA A 189 -10.73 -7.76 -31.39
CA ALA A 189 -11.42 -7.27 -32.58
C ALA A 189 -12.88 -6.88 -32.31
N ALA A 190 -13.55 -7.46 -31.34
CA ALA A 190 -14.92 -7.09 -30.97
C ALA A 190 -15.01 -5.68 -30.37
N GLY A 191 -13.93 -5.18 -29.76
CA GLY A 191 -13.86 -3.86 -29.15
C GLY A 191 -14.22 -2.73 -30.11
N ALA A 192 -13.74 -2.79 -31.35
CA ALA A 192 -14.03 -1.79 -32.37
C ALA A 192 -15.53 -1.64 -32.68
N LYS A 193 -16.34 -2.71 -32.46
CA LYS A 193 -17.78 -2.71 -32.65
C LYS A 193 -18.58 -2.39 -31.40
N MET A 194 -18.01 -2.71 -30.26
CA MET A 194 -18.68 -2.58 -28.95
C MET A 194 -18.43 -1.24 -28.28
N ILE A 195 -17.19 -0.74 -28.27
CA ILE A 195 -16.86 0.54 -27.64
C ILE A 195 -17.34 1.70 -28.49
N VAL A 196 -18.29 2.48 -27.98
CA VAL A 196 -18.91 3.60 -28.71
C VAL A 196 -18.46 4.97 -28.19
N ALA A 197 -17.92 5.04 -26.98
CA ALA A 197 -17.39 6.26 -26.38
C ALA A 197 -16.37 5.95 -25.28
N GLU A 198 -15.40 6.87 -25.11
CA GLU A 198 -14.41 6.88 -24.04
C GLU A 198 -14.26 8.30 -23.49
N ALA A 199 -14.30 8.49 -22.19
CA ALA A 199 -14.16 9.79 -21.53
C ALA A 199 -13.44 9.66 -20.17
#